data_a6b8154a2503c51e66eeee68d3bf2da2
#
_entry.id   a6b8154a2503c51e66eeee68d3bf2da2
#
_cell.length_a   1.000
_cell.length_b   1.000
_cell.length_c   1.000
_cell.angle_alpha   90.00
_cell.angle_beta   90.00
_cell.angle_gamma   90.00
#
_symmetry.space_group_name_H-M   'P 1'
#
loop_
_entity.id
_entity.type
_entity.pdbx_description
1 polymer ?
#
loop_
_entity_poly.entity_id
_entity_poly.type
_entity_poly.pdbx_seq_one_letter_code
_entity_poly.pdbx_strand_id
1 'polypeptide(L)'
;MKKLFALSLIVAATCQTLVSAADFPIKDKSVTIVVPFVAGGPTDRVARDLAEAMRKPLGATVVVENVAGAGGTIGANKVSKAPQDGHTVLLHHIGMATSPALYRKMPYNTMDDFEFLGMVNEVPMTLVGRPTLPANNYKELVTWIGQNKGKINLANAGLGAASHLCGLMFQQAVQTDMTTVPYKGTAPALNDLMGGQVDLLCDKTTNTSAQIEGKTIKAYGVTTMKRLTTPALKDVPTLNESGLKDFNVSIWHGMYAPKGTPTDVVAKLNAALKTALRDPDFVKKQEALGAVVVSDKRTDGAEHKKFVAAEIDKWGPVIKAAGQYAD
;
A
#
# COMPACT_ATOMS: atom_id res chain seq x y z
N MET A 1 55.43 -22.04 49.41
CA MET A 1 55.34 -22.14 47.97
C MET A 1 53.92 -21.63 47.56
N LYS A 2 53.78 -20.36 47.22
CA LYS A 2 52.51 -19.76 46.84
C LYS A 2 52.47 -19.64 45.29
N LYS A 3 51.57 -20.37 44.66
CA LYS A 3 51.31 -20.23 43.19
C LYS A 3 50.32 -19.15 42.95
N LEU A 4 50.73 -18.04 42.30
CA LEU A 4 49.87 -17.05 41.77
C LEU A 4 49.26 -17.56 40.41
N PHE A 5 47.94 -17.63 40.33
CA PHE A 5 47.21 -17.79 39.06
C PHE A 5 46.89 -16.39 38.53
N ALA A 6 47.51 -16.02 37.42
CA ALA A 6 47.13 -14.82 36.66
C ALA A 6 45.95 -15.15 35.75
N LEU A 7 44.81 -14.54 36.01
CA LEU A 7 43.60 -14.65 35.18
C LEU A 7 43.65 -13.55 34.11
N SER A 8 43.98 -13.93 32.86
CA SER A 8 43.96 -13.00 31.70
C SER A 8 42.55 -12.85 31.21
N LEU A 9 41.95 -11.67 31.46
CA LEU A 9 40.65 -11.26 30.92
C LEU A 9 40.86 -10.82 29.45
N ILE A 10 40.42 -11.65 28.50
CA ILE A 10 40.33 -11.26 27.07
C ILE A 10 39.05 -10.48 26.90
N VAL A 11 39.16 -9.16 26.80
CA VAL A 11 38.05 -8.28 26.37
C VAL A 11 37.94 -8.36 24.85
N ALA A 12 36.98 -9.14 24.35
CA ALA A 12 36.63 -9.13 22.95
C ALA A 12 35.88 -7.84 22.64
N ALA A 13 36.59 -6.83 22.13
CA ALA A 13 35.98 -5.63 21.59
C ALA A 13 35.22 -5.98 20.28
N THR A 14 33.93 -6.14 20.38
CA THR A 14 33.07 -6.18 19.18
C THR A 14 33.08 -4.81 18.53
N CYS A 15 33.89 -4.66 17.49
CA CYS A 15 33.90 -3.47 16.62
C CYS A 15 32.61 -3.50 15.82
N GLN A 16 31.56 -2.83 16.33
CA GLN A 16 30.39 -2.48 15.52
C GLN A 16 30.85 -1.40 14.55
N THR A 17 31.03 -1.76 13.29
CA THR A 17 31.25 -0.79 12.22
C THR A 17 30.00 0.08 12.09
N LEU A 18 30.05 1.30 12.64
CA LEU A 18 29.08 2.34 12.38
C LEU A 18 29.17 2.68 10.89
N VAL A 19 28.18 2.23 10.10
CA VAL A 19 28.05 2.67 8.72
C VAL A 19 27.74 4.15 8.75
N SER A 20 28.67 4.97 8.25
CA SER A 20 28.51 6.41 8.14
C SER A 20 27.71 6.76 6.89
N ALA A 21 26.98 7.88 6.90
CA ALA A 21 26.28 8.41 5.71
C ALA A 21 27.23 8.71 4.53
N ALA A 22 28.52 8.84 4.80
CA ALA A 22 29.53 8.98 3.75
C ALA A 22 29.59 7.73 2.85
N ASP A 23 29.20 6.56 3.37
CA ASP A 23 29.25 5.27 2.68
C ASP A 23 27.90 4.82 2.13
N PHE A 24 26.81 5.60 2.31
CA PHE A 24 25.51 5.28 1.72
C PHE A 24 25.21 6.21 0.52
N PRO A 25 24.71 5.70 -0.62
CA PRO A 25 24.63 4.27 -0.94
C PRO A 25 26.02 3.66 -1.17
N ILE A 26 26.20 2.41 -0.73
CA ILE A 26 27.43 1.66 -0.95
C ILE A 26 27.61 1.46 -2.47
N LYS A 27 28.80 1.77 -2.98
CA LYS A 27 29.13 1.61 -4.39
C LYS A 27 28.80 0.19 -4.88
N ASP A 28 28.19 0.10 -6.05
CA ASP A 28 27.79 -1.14 -6.71
C ASP A 28 26.73 -1.98 -5.96
N LYS A 29 26.17 -1.46 -4.84
CA LYS A 29 25.07 -2.07 -4.12
C LYS A 29 23.76 -1.37 -4.45
N SER A 30 22.78 -2.11 -4.95
CA SER A 30 21.45 -1.57 -5.25
C SER A 30 20.63 -1.27 -3.98
N VAL A 31 19.73 -0.31 -4.08
CA VAL A 31 18.65 -0.11 -3.11
C VAL A 31 17.44 -0.90 -3.57
N THR A 32 16.90 -1.75 -2.70
CA THR A 32 15.74 -2.60 -2.99
C THR A 32 14.49 -2.02 -2.35
N ILE A 33 13.49 -1.69 -3.16
CA ILE A 33 12.14 -1.37 -2.70
C ILE A 33 11.34 -2.67 -2.63
N VAL A 34 11.06 -3.15 -1.42
CA VAL A 34 10.17 -4.29 -1.20
C VAL A 34 8.73 -3.84 -1.33
N VAL A 35 7.98 -4.53 -2.20
CA VAL A 35 6.54 -4.37 -2.38
C VAL A 35 5.85 -5.61 -1.82
N PRO A 36 4.96 -5.50 -0.81
CA PRO A 36 4.37 -6.65 -0.12
C PRO A 36 3.19 -7.27 -0.89
N PHE A 37 3.17 -7.15 -2.21
CA PHE A 37 2.15 -7.67 -3.12
C PHE A 37 2.79 -8.22 -4.40
N VAL A 38 2.01 -9.04 -5.15
CA VAL A 38 2.47 -9.58 -6.43
C VAL A 38 2.76 -8.49 -7.46
N ALA A 39 3.67 -8.78 -8.38
CA ALA A 39 3.98 -7.90 -9.50
C ALA A 39 2.75 -7.60 -10.37
N GLY A 40 2.76 -6.45 -11.04
CA GLY A 40 1.69 -5.98 -11.92
C GLY A 40 0.49 -5.34 -11.21
N GLY A 41 0.44 -5.37 -9.87
CA GLY A 41 -0.59 -4.70 -9.08
C GLY A 41 -0.32 -3.19 -8.90
N PRO A 42 -1.28 -2.44 -8.30
CA PRO A 42 -1.21 -0.99 -8.19
C PRO A 42 0.01 -0.51 -7.37
N THR A 43 0.33 -1.17 -6.26
CA THR A 43 1.51 -0.80 -5.44
C THR A 43 2.83 -1.10 -6.17
N ASP A 44 2.87 -2.17 -6.97
CA ASP A 44 4.04 -2.51 -7.79
C ASP A 44 4.30 -1.45 -8.89
N ARG A 45 3.24 -0.94 -9.52
CA ARG A 45 3.35 0.16 -10.50
C ARG A 45 3.92 1.43 -9.86
N VAL A 46 3.39 1.84 -8.70
CA VAL A 46 3.92 2.97 -7.94
C VAL A 46 5.39 2.76 -7.59
N ALA A 47 5.77 1.55 -7.13
CA ALA A 47 7.14 1.22 -6.77
C ALA A 47 8.11 1.29 -7.96
N ARG A 48 7.71 0.82 -9.13
CA ARG A 48 8.57 0.85 -10.34
C ARG A 48 8.79 2.27 -10.86
N ASP A 49 7.74 3.08 -10.90
CA ASP A 49 7.85 4.49 -11.27
C ASP A 49 8.72 5.25 -10.25
N LEU A 50 8.54 4.99 -8.95
CA LEU A 50 9.33 5.60 -7.89
C LEU A 50 10.80 5.14 -7.93
N ALA A 51 11.06 3.85 -8.17
CA ALA A 51 12.40 3.30 -8.30
C ALA A 51 13.17 4.01 -9.42
N GLU A 52 12.54 4.22 -10.57
CA GLU A 52 13.16 4.95 -11.68
C GLU A 52 13.48 6.40 -11.29
N ALA A 53 12.52 7.12 -10.69
CA ALA A 53 12.70 8.51 -10.27
C ALA A 53 13.74 8.68 -9.14
N MET A 54 13.96 7.66 -8.31
CA MET A 54 14.94 7.71 -7.20
C MET A 54 16.37 7.37 -7.61
N ARG A 55 16.60 6.74 -8.78
CA ARG A 55 17.97 6.33 -9.21
C ARG A 55 18.95 7.51 -9.24
N LYS A 56 18.59 8.59 -9.93
CA LYS A 56 19.46 9.76 -10.08
C LYS A 56 19.72 10.48 -8.76
N PRO A 57 18.70 10.80 -7.94
CA PRO A 57 18.91 11.43 -6.63
C PRO A 57 19.74 10.60 -5.66
N LEU A 58 19.63 9.26 -5.70
CA LEU A 58 20.43 8.36 -4.86
C LEU A 58 21.83 8.11 -5.41
N GLY A 59 22.03 8.27 -6.73
CA GLY A 59 23.28 7.83 -7.37
C GLY A 59 23.50 6.33 -7.32
N ALA A 60 22.42 5.53 -7.25
CA ALA A 60 22.45 4.09 -7.13
C ALA A 60 21.36 3.42 -7.99
N THR A 61 21.60 2.16 -8.34
CA THR A 61 20.55 1.32 -8.92
C THR A 61 19.44 1.08 -7.88
N VAL A 62 18.18 1.34 -8.26
CA VAL A 62 17.01 1.04 -7.44
C VAL A 62 16.21 -0.05 -8.13
N VAL A 63 15.93 -1.13 -7.41
CA VAL A 63 15.19 -2.30 -7.89
C VAL A 63 13.93 -2.55 -7.06
N VAL A 64 12.96 -3.25 -7.64
CA VAL A 64 11.71 -3.63 -6.95
C VAL A 64 11.71 -5.13 -6.72
N GLU A 65 11.43 -5.54 -5.47
CA GLU A 65 11.23 -6.93 -5.07
C GLU A 65 9.80 -7.12 -4.56
N ASN A 66 9.07 -8.11 -5.13
CA ASN A 66 7.71 -8.42 -4.71
C ASN A 66 7.71 -9.58 -3.70
N VAL A 67 7.21 -9.32 -2.47
CA VAL A 67 7.11 -10.31 -1.37
C VAL A 67 5.67 -10.34 -0.87
N ALA A 68 4.83 -11.07 -1.59
CA ALA A 68 3.38 -11.08 -1.37
C ALA A 68 2.96 -12.05 -0.25
N GLY A 69 1.83 -11.75 0.40
CA GLY A 69 1.10 -12.66 1.30
C GLY A 69 0.58 -11.97 2.55
N ALA A 70 -0.45 -12.58 3.16
CA ALA A 70 -1.11 -12.13 4.40
C ALA A 70 -1.39 -10.61 4.42
N GLY A 71 -2.11 -10.11 3.38
CA GLY A 71 -2.47 -8.68 3.28
C GLY A 71 -1.28 -7.71 3.19
N GLY A 72 -0.05 -8.21 2.99
CA GLY A 72 1.19 -7.44 2.94
C GLY A 72 2.07 -7.57 4.18
N THR A 73 1.61 -8.26 5.22
CA THR A 73 2.36 -8.39 6.49
C THR A 73 3.65 -9.19 6.34
N ILE A 74 3.71 -10.16 5.39
CA ILE A 74 4.93 -10.96 5.14
C ILE A 74 6.05 -10.06 4.60
N GLY A 75 5.79 -9.26 3.58
CA GLY A 75 6.79 -8.35 3.01
C GLY A 75 7.23 -7.25 3.98
N ALA A 76 6.28 -6.70 4.76
CA ALA A 76 6.59 -5.72 5.79
C ALA A 76 7.49 -6.32 6.90
N ASN A 77 7.18 -7.54 7.38
CA ASN A 77 8.00 -8.24 8.36
C ASN A 77 9.41 -8.58 7.82
N LYS A 78 9.55 -8.88 6.53
CA LYS A 78 10.87 -9.05 5.91
C LYS A 78 11.70 -7.78 6.06
N VAL A 79 11.12 -6.62 5.77
CA VAL A 79 11.85 -5.34 5.86
C VAL A 79 12.12 -4.94 7.30
N SER A 80 11.19 -5.15 8.25
CA SER A 80 11.44 -4.83 9.66
C SER A 80 12.67 -5.55 10.24
N LYS A 81 13.07 -6.68 9.65
CA LYS A 81 14.22 -7.51 10.05
C LYS A 81 15.41 -7.41 9.11
N ALA A 82 15.34 -6.54 8.09
CA ALA A 82 16.43 -6.36 7.15
C ALA A 82 17.61 -5.59 7.78
N PRO A 83 18.82 -5.65 7.18
CA PRO A 83 19.95 -4.84 7.61
C PRO A 83 19.61 -3.35 7.67
N GLN A 84 20.05 -2.67 8.70
CA GLN A 84 19.78 -1.26 8.98
C GLN A 84 20.73 -0.32 8.20
N ASP A 85 21.05 -0.68 6.97
CA ASP A 85 22.05 0.01 6.13
C ASP A 85 21.44 0.89 5.02
N GLY A 86 20.10 0.97 4.96
CA GLY A 86 19.36 1.75 3.97
C GLY A 86 19.19 1.10 2.60
N HIS A 87 19.80 -0.06 2.35
CA HIS A 87 19.69 -0.74 1.05
C HIS A 87 18.42 -1.60 0.87
N THR A 88 17.62 -1.77 1.94
CA THR A 88 16.32 -2.42 1.87
C THR A 88 15.27 -1.50 2.47
N VAL A 89 14.29 -1.09 1.67
CA VAL A 89 13.19 -0.22 2.09
C VAL A 89 11.85 -0.84 1.69
N LEU A 90 10.78 -0.46 2.38
CA LEU A 90 9.43 -0.92 2.11
C LEU A 90 8.63 0.20 1.44
N LEU A 91 7.91 -0.11 0.37
CA LEU A 91 6.77 0.68 -0.09
C LEU A 91 5.49 -0.05 0.27
N HIS A 92 4.72 0.50 1.18
CA HIS A 92 3.43 -0.07 1.59
C HIS A 92 2.34 0.99 1.61
N HIS A 93 1.10 0.54 1.67
CA HIS A 93 -0.08 1.39 1.67
C HIS A 93 -0.78 1.40 3.05
N ILE A 94 -2.01 1.87 3.10
CA ILE A 94 -2.87 1.94 4.31
C ILE A 94 -2.88 0.65 5.16
N GLY A 95 -2.46 -0.50 4.61
CA GLY A 95 -2.26 -1.74 5.37
C GLY A 95 -1.36 -1.60 6.59
N MET A 96 -0.42 -0.64 6.58
CA MET A 96 0.39 -0.32 7.76
C MET A 96 -0.47 0.19 8.94
N ALA A 97 -1.58 0.84 8.67
CA ALA A 97 -2.50 1.34 9.70
C ALA A 97 -3.62 0.34 10.03
N THR A 98 -4.05 -0.47 9.08
CA THR A 98 -5.21 -1.36 9.25
C THR A 98 -4.85 -2.75 9.77
N SER A 99 -3.69 -3.28 9.41
CA SER A 99 -3.25 -4.61 9.83
C SER A 99 -3.17 -4.81 11.35
N PRO A 100 -2.75 -3.82 12.17
CA PRO A 100 -2.73 -3.97 13.63
C PRO A 100 -4.10 -4.27 14.26
N ALA A 101 -5.21 -3.88 13.62
CA ALA A 101 -6.56 -4.18 14.09
C ALA A 101 -7.13 -5.48 13.51
N LEU A 102 -6.62 -5.92 12.36
CA LEU A 102 -7.09 -7.09 11.62
C LEU A 102 -6.42 -8.39 12.04
N TYR A 103 -5.12 -8.34 12.37
CA TYR A 103 -4.35 -9.51 12.77
C TYR A 103 -4.18 -9.54 14.28
N ARG A 104 -4.60 -10.64 14.94
CA ARG A 104 -4.42 -10.82 16.40
C ARG A 104 -2.95 -11.00 16.78
N LYS A 105 -2.15 -11.52 15.83
CA LYS A 105 -0.71 -11.76 16.00
C LYS A 105 0.05 -11.10 14.86
N MET A 106 0.36 -9.81 15.04
CA MET A 106 1.21 -9.08 14.10
C MET A 106 2.67 -9.52 14.23
N PRO A 107 3.36 -9.80 13.10
CA PRO A 107 4.77 -10.18 13.13
C PRO A 107 5.73 -9.00 13.30
N TYR A 108 5.21 -7.76 13.34
CA TYR A 108 5.95 -6.51 13.54
C TYR A 108 5.05 -5.46 14.21
N ASN A 109 5.67 -4.43 14.78
CA ASN A 109 5.00 -3.22 15.25
C ASN A 109 5.16 -2.11 14.20
N THR A 110 4.04 -1.60 13.66
CA THR A 110 4.07 -0.55 12.64
C THR A 110 4.79 0.72 13.10
N MET A 111 4.64 1.12 14.35
CA MET A 111 5.16 2.38 14.86
C MET A 111 6.61 2.29 15.36
N ASP A 112 7.06 1.09 15.76
CA ASP A 112 8.32 0.90 16.48
C ASP A 112 9.38 0.14 15.69
N ASP A 113 8.99 -0.67 14.67
CA ASP A 113 9.94 -1.48 13.90
C ASP A 113 10.40 -0.83 12.59
N PHE A 114 10.00 0.44 12.34
CA PHE A 114 10.35 1.16 11.13
C PHE A 114 10.80 2.61 11.39
N GLU A 115 11.71 3.07 10.54
CA GLU A 115 11.93 4.49 10.28
C GLU A 115 11.03 4.93 9.13
N PHE A 116 10.29 6.01 9.31
CA PHE A 116 9.37 6.56 8.32
C PHE A 116 10.12 7.49 7.38
N LEU A 117 10.09 7.23 6.09
CA LEU A 117 10.80 8.03 5.08
C LEU A 117 9.94 9.13 4.48
N GLY A 118 8.63 8.93 4.38
CA GLY A 118 7.70 9.90 3.84
C GLY A 118 6.53 9.25 3.10
N MET A 119 5.47 10.00 2.92
CA MET A 119 4.30 9.62 2.13
C MET A 119 4.56 9.90 0.65
N VAL A 120 4.10 9.01 -0.22
CA VAL A 120 4.37 9.04 -1.67
C VAL A 120 3.21 9.63 -2.45
N ASN A 121 2.04 9.03 -2.35
CA ASN A 121 0.84 9.44 -3.09
C ASN A 121 -0.43 9.05 -2.36
N GLU A 122 -1.55 9.60 -2.82
CA GLU A 122 -2.91 9.18 -2.49
C GLU A 122 -3.56 8.65 -3.76
N VAL A 123 -4.14 7.46 -3.69
CA VAL A 123 -4.75 6.79 -4.84
C VAL A 123 -6.23 6.57 -4.53
N PRO A 124 -7.13 7.22 -5.26
CA PRO A 124 -8.55 6.90 -5.22
C PRO A 124 -8.82 5.44 -5.59
N MET A 125 -9.97 4.94 -5.20
CA MET A 125 -10.40 3.62 -5.60
C MET A 125 -11.62 3.68 -6.52
N THR A 126 -11.90 2.58 -7.19
CA THR A 126 -13.07 2.36 -8.02
C THR A 126 -13.82 1.12 -7.53
N LEU A 127 -15.13 1.19 -7.48
CA LEU A 127 -15.97 0.01 -7.38
C LEU A 127 -16.24 -0.50 -8.80
N VAL A 128 -15.78 -1.69 -9.10
CA VAL A 128 -15.87 -2.31 -10.43
C VAL A 128 -16.51 -3.69 -10.36
N GLY A 129 -17.10 -4.11 -11.47
CA GLY A 129 -17.70 -5.43 -11.60
C GLY A 129 -17.30 -6.13 -12.91
N ARG A 130 -17.53 -7.44 -12.94
CA ARG A 130 -17.28 -8.26 -14.13
C ARG A 130 -18.07 -7.74 -15.36
N PRO A 131 -17.57 -7.93 -16.59
CA PRO A 131 -18.18 -7.34 -17.79
C PRO A 131 -19.62 -7.83 -18.03
N THR A 132 -19.91 -9.08 -17.63
CA THR A 132 -21.23 -9.72 -17.83
C THR A 132 -22.22 -9.47 -16.70
N LEU A 133 -21.89 -8.67 -15.68
CA LEU A 133 -22.79 -8.38 -14.56
C LEU A 133 -24.03 -7.60 -15.08
N PRO A 134 -25.27 -8.04 -14.76
CA PRO A 134 -26.47 -7.43 -15.32
C PRO A 134 -26.88 -6.12 -14.62
N ALA A 135 -25.91 -5.22 -14.45
CA ALA A 135 -26.09 -3.87 -13.93
C ALA A 135 -25.14 -2.95 -14.68
N ASN A 136 -25.60 -1.79 -15.17
CA ASN A 136 -24.82 -0.86 -15.96
C ASN A 136 -24.50 0.46 -15.23
N ASN A 137 -25.09 0.65 -14.06
CA ASN A 137 -24.87 1.80 -13.19
C ASN A 137 -25.03 1.39 -11.72
N TYR A 138 -24.68 2.29 -10.81
CA TYR A 138 -24.71 2.02 -9.38
C TYR A 138 -26.12 1.67 -8.85
N LYS A 139 -27.17 2.32 -9.33
CA LYS A 139 -28.56 2.06 -8.92
C LYS A 139 -28.98 0.64 -9.29
N GLU A 140 -28.68 0.21 -10.50
CA GLU A 140 -28.92 -1.15 -10.97
C GLU A 140 -28.09 -2.16 -10.18
N LEU A 141 -26.83 -1.81 -9.86
CA LEU A 141 -25.95 -2.64 -9.02
C LEU A 141 -26.57 -2.89 -7.63
N VAL A 142 -27.05 -1.85 -6.96
CA VAL A 142 -27.70 -2.01 -5.63
C VAL A 142 -28.95 -2.90 -5.73
N THR A 143 -29.75 -2.74 -6.77
CA THR A 143 -30.92 -3.61 -7.03
C THR A 143 -30.48 -5.06 -7.22
N TRP A 144 -29.46 -5.29 -8.05
CA TRP A 144 -28.91 -6.61 -8.31
C TRP A 144 -28.32 -7.25 -7.03
N ILE A 145 -27.61 -6.48 -6.21
CA ILE A 145 -27.10 -6.92 -4.91
C ILE A 145 -28.24 -7.42 -4.03
N GLY A 146 -29.32 -6.66 -3.93
CA GLY A 146 -30.50 -7.03 -3.14
C GLY A 146 -31.14 -8.35 -3.58
N GLN A 147 -31.12 -8.64 -4.88
CA GLN A 147 -31.67 -9.88 -5.47
C GLN A 147 -30.74 -11.09 -5.37
N ASN A 148 -29.44 -10.87 -5.14
CA ASN A 148 -28.41 -11.91 -5.15
C ASN A 148 -27.70 -12.08 -3.79
N LYS A 149 -28.34 -11.69 -2.68
CA LYS A 149 -27.78 -11.82 -1.33
C LYS A 149 -27.27 -13.25 -1.09
N GLY A 150 -26.07 -13.37 -0.51
CA GLY A 150 -25.41 -14.63 -0.22
C GLY A 150 -24.78 -15.37 -1.42
N LYS A 151 -24.83 -14.78 -2.63
CA LYS A 151 -24.24 -15.38 -3.85
C LYS A 151 -23.16 -14.51 -4.49
N ILE A 152 -22.89 -13.33 -3.94
CA ILE A 152 -21.98 -12.33 -4.52
C ILE A 152 -20.57 -12.61 -4.02
N ASN A 153 -19.62 -12.71 -4.94
CA ASN A 153 -18.19 -12.85 -4.67
C ASN A 153 -17.51 -11.49 -4.80
N LEU A 154 -16.98 -10.97 -3.69
CA LEU A 154 -16.23 -9.72 -3.63
C LEU A 154 -14.74 -10.02 -3.46
N ALA A 155 -13.95 -9.79 -4.51
CA ALA A 155 -12.53 -10.04 -4.53
C ALA A 155 -11.74 -8.96 -3.78
N ASN A 156 -10.56 -9.35 -3.26
CA ASN A 156 -9.61 -8.42 -2.66
C ASN A 156 -8.16 -8.95 -2.73
N ALA A 157 -7.18 -8.10 -2.36
CA ALA A 157 -5.75 -8.40 -2.39
C ALA A 157 -5.21 -9.15 -1.17
N GLY A 158 -6.09 -9.78 -0.42
CA GLY A 158 -5.82 -10.41 0.88
C GLY A 158 -6.42 -9.61 2.04
N LEU A 159 -6.71 -10.29 3.12
CA LEU A 159 -7.30 -9.69 4.31
C LEU A 159 -6.37 -8.59 4.85
N GLY A 160 -6.93 -7.44 5.21
CA GLY A 160 -6.17 -6.26 5.63
C GLY A 160 -5.64 -5.37 4.51
N ALA A 161 -5.69 -5.81 3.26
CA ALA A 161 -5.31 -4.97 2.13
C ALA A 161 -6.35 -3.86 1.87
N ALA A 162 -5.94 -2.84 1.11
CA ALA A 162 -6.78 -1.70 0.77
C ALA A 162 -8.12 -2.09 0.11
N SER A 163 -8.09 -3.04 -0.81
CA SER A 163 -9.27 -3.57 -1.48
C SER A 163 -10.22 -4.32 -0.53
N HIS A 164 -9.66 -4.99 0.49
CA HIS A 164 -10.46 -5.61 1.54
C HIS A 164 -11.17 -4.55 2.38
N LEU A 165 -10.43 -3.52 2.84
CA LEU A 165 -11.00 -2.41 3.61
C LEU A 165 -12.13 -1.70 2.85
N CYS A 166 -11.90 -1.34 1.58
CA CYS A 166 -12.93 -0.74 0.74
C CYS A 166 -14.15 -1.67 0.58
N GLY A 167 -13.91 -2.97 0.39
CA GLY A 167 -14.97 -3.96 0.30
C GLY A 167 -15.80 -4.09 1.57
N LEU A 168 -15.16 -4.06 2.75
CA LEU A 168 -15.86 -4.06 4.04
C LEU A 168 -16.75 -2.83 4.22
N MET A 169 -16.19 -1.65 3.95
CA MET A 169 -16.97 -0.41 4.01
C MET A 169 -18.14 -0.42 3.03
N PHE A 170 -17.94 -0.96 1.82
CA PHE A 170 -19.01 -1.08 0.82
C PHE A 170 -20.13 -2.02 1.30
N GLN A 171 -19.80 -3.21 1.80
CA GLN A 171 -20.76 -4.17 2.35
C GLN A 171 -21.58 -3.54 3.49
N GLN A 172 -20.91 -2.84 4.40
CA GLN A 172 -21.56 -2.15 5.51
C GLN A 172 -22.49 -1.03 4.99
N ALA A 173 -22.06 -0.26 4.00
CA ALA A 173 -22.84 0.85 3.46
C ALA A 173 -24.08 0.38 2.68
N VAL A 174 -24.02 -0.78 1.99
CA VAL A 174 -25.18 -1.39 1.30
C VAL A 174 -25.94 -2.40 2.17
N GLN A 175 -25.54 -2.58 3.42
CA GLN A 175 -26.15 -3.49 4.39
C GLN A 175 -26.34 -4.92 3.84
N THR A 176 -25.33 -5.42 3.14
CA THR A 176 -25.36 -6.75 2.53
C THR A 176 -23.99 -7.40 2.62
N ASP A 177 -23.95 -8.57 3.28
CA ASP A 177 -22.75 -9.41 3.34
C ASP A 177 -22.51 -10.09 1.99
N MET A 178 -21.24 -10.18 1.61
CA MET A 178 -20.76 -10.81 0.38
C MET A 178 -19.66 -11.81 0.70
N THR A 179 -19.52 -12.84 -0.12
CA THR A 179 -18.43 -13.80 0.03
C THR A 179 -17.10 -13.10 -0.30
N THR A 180 -16.24 -12.96 0.68
CA THR A 180 -14.91 -12.36 0.53
C THR A 180 -13.96 -13.38 -0.11
N VAL A 181 -13.38 -13.05 -1.27
CA VAL A 181 -12.42 -13.89 -2.01
C VAL A 181 -11.03 -13.25 -1.98
N PRO A 182 -10.12 -13.72 -1.10
CA PRO A 182 -8.78 -13.12 -0.95
C PRO A 182 -7.79 -13.67 -1.97
N TYR A 183 -7.00 -12.77 -2.56
CA TYR A 183 -5.89 -13.06 -3.47
C TYR A 183 -4.55 -12.57 -2.87
N LYS A 184 -3.43 -12.99 -3.43
CA LYS A 184 -2.09 -12.49 -3.03
C LYS A 184 -1.78 -11.07 -3.55
N GLY A 185 -2.77 -10.36 -4.09
CA GLY A 185 -2.70 -9.02 -4.66
C GLY A 185 -3.88 -8.77 -5.59
N THR A 186 -4.11 -7.54 -6.04
CA THR A 186 -5.28 -7.23 -6.88
C THR A 186 -5.09 -7.57 -8.35
N ALA A 187 -3.86 -7.76 -8.85
CA ALA A 187 -3.66 -8.16 -10.25
C ALA A 187 -4.36 -9.50 -10.59
N PRO A 188 -4.16 -10.61 -9.84
CA PRO A 188 -4.92 -11.84 -10.09
C PRO A 188 -6.42 -11.68 -9.82
N ALA A 189 -6.83 -10.88 -8.82
CA ALA A 189 -8.25 -10.61 -8.57
C ALA A 189 -8.92 -9.90 -9.76
N LEU A 190 -8.22 -8.95 -10.39
CA LEU A 190 -8.70 -8.23 -11.57
C LEU A 190 -8.80 -9.15 -12.80
N ASN A 191 -7.85 -10.07 -12.97
CA ASN A 191 -7.91 -11.07 -14.05
C ASN A 191 -9.15 -11.98 -13.89
N ASP A 192 -9.42 -12.45 -12.67
CA ASP A 192 -10.58 -13.28 -12.38
C ASP A 192 -11.90 -12.49 -12.48
N LEU A 193 -11.89 -11.18 -12.18
CA LEU A 193 -13.03 -10.29 -12.42
C LEU A 193 -13.34 -10.18 -13.92
N MET A 194 -12.32 -9.94 -14.76
CA MET A 194 -12.47 -9.89 -16.21
C MET A 194 -12.93 -11.23 -16.78
N GLY A 195 -12.46 -12.34 -16.21
CA GLY A 195 -12.85 -13.70 -16.56
C GLY A 195 -14.22 -14.14 -16.01
N GLY A 196 -14.88 -13.32 -15.19
CA GLY A 196 -16.21 -13.61 -14.61
C GLY A 196 -16.20 -14.60 -13.44
N GLN A 197 -15.03 -14.91 -12.86
CA GLN A 197 -14.91 -15.85 -11.71
C GLN A 197 -15.33 -15.19 -10.39
N VAL A 198 -15.26 -13.88 -10.31
CA VAL A 198 -15.77 -13.05 -9.19
C VAL A 198 -16.65 -11.94 -9.73
N ASP A 199 -17.51 -11.38 -8.88
CA ASP A 199 -18.55 -10.45 -9.32
C ASP A 199 -18.10 -8.98 -9.20
N LEU A 200 -17.48 -8.64 -8.07
CA LEU A 200 -17.11 -7.27 -7.70
C LEU A 200 -15.69 -7.20 -7.18
N LEU A 201 -15.09 -6.03 -7.33
CA LEU A 201 -13.80 -5.65 -6.76
C LEU A 201 -13.81 -4.16 -6.44
N CYS A 202 -13.30 -3.77 -5.27
CA CYS A 202 -12.91 -2.41 -5.00
C CYS A 202 -11.39 -2.31 -5.13
N ASP A 203 -10.89 -1.55 -6.11
CA ASP A 203 -9.45 -1.45 -6.32
C ASP A 203 -9.01 -0.04 -6.72
N LYS A 204 -7.71 0.22 -6.59
CA LYS A 204 -7.09 1.50 -6.88
C LYS A 204 -7.20 1.87 -8.36
N THR A 205 -7.41 3.15 -8.64
CA THR A 205 -7.43 3.70 -10.00
C THR A 205 -6.19 3.31 -10.80
N THR A 206 -5.03 3.27 -10.16
CA THR A 206 -3.75 2.86 -10.79
C THR A 206 -3.75 1.44 -11.37
N ASN A 207 -4.73 0.61 -11.02
CA ASN A 207 -4.90 -0.73 -11.59
C ASN A 207 -6.10 -0.85 -12.52
N THR A 208 -7.16 -0.07 -12.29
CA THR A 208 -8.45 -0.22 -12.99
C THR A 208 -8.64 0.73 -14.15
N SER A 209 -7.90 1.86 -14.23
CA SER A 209 -8.10 2.89 -15.25
C SER A 209 -8.03 2.35 -16.68
N ALA A 210 -7.00 1.55 -17.00
CA ALA A 210 -6.85 0.99 -18.35
C ALA A 210 -7.99 0.02 -18.72
N GLN A 211 -8.47 -0.77 -17.75
CA GLN A 211 -9.56 -1.73 -17.97
C GLN A 211 -10.92 -1.03 -18.10
N ILE A 212 -11.11 0.08 -17.39
CA ILE A 212 -12.31 0.93 -17.52
C ILE A 212 -12.32 1.60 -18.89
N GLU A 213 -11.19 2.18 -19.31
CA GLU A 213 -11.01 2.79 -20.64
C GLU A 213 -11.23 1.77 -21.76
N GLY A 214 -10.63 0.58 -21.61
CA GLY A 214 -10.79 -0.57 -22.52
C GLY A 214 -12.15 -1.27 -22.44
N LYS A 215 -13.04 -0.87 -21.52
CA LYS A 215 -14.38 -1.47 -21.30
C LYS A 215 -14.33 -2.98 -21.02
N THR A 216 -13.24 -3.49 -20.46
CA THR A 216 -13.08 -4.89 -20.08
C THR A 216 -13.66 -5.21 -18.70
N ILE A 217 -14.02 -4.19 -17.93
CA ILE A 217 -14.77 -4.26 -16.68
C ILE A 217 -15.83 -3.15 -16.64
N LYS A 218 -16.85 -3.29 -15.78
CA LYS A 218 -17.84 -2.24 -15.52
C LYS A 218 -17.41 -1.39 -14.33
N ALA A 219 -17.44 -0.06 -14.47
CA ALA A 219 -17.19 0.89 -13.40
C ALA A 219 -18.52 1.40 -12.82
N TYR A 220 -18.70 1.28 -11.51
CA TYR A 220 -19.91 1.76 -10.82
C TYR A 220 -19.72 3.08 -10.10
N GLY A 221 -18.47 3.45 -9.81
CA GLY A 221 -18.14 4.73 -9.23
C GLY A 221 -16.71 4.80 -8.71
N VAL A 222 -16.22 6.04 -8.58
CA VAL A 222 -14.99 6.33 -7.83
C VAL A 222 -15.32 6.63 -6.37
N THR A 223 -14.38 6.35 -5.47
CA THR A 223 -14.58 6.47 -4.01
C THR A 223 -14.25 7.85 -3.46
N THR A 224 -14.06 8.85 -4.31
CA THR A 224 -13.79 10.23 -3.93
C THR A 224 -15.07 11.05 -3.83
N MET A 225 -15.03 12.16 -3.08
CA MET A 225 -16.17 13.09 -2.98
C MET A 225 -16.40 13.93 -4.25
N LYS A 226 -15.36 14.04 -5.11
CA LYS A 226 -15.43 14.74 -6.41
C LYS A 226 -14.98 13.80 -7.51
N ARG A 227 -15.52 13.99 -8.71
CA ARG A 227 -15.08 13.24 -9.90
C ARG A 227 -13.59 13.46 -10.15
N LEU A 228 -12.97 12.46 -10.73
CA LEU A 228 -11.57 12.52 -11.14
C LEU A 228 -11.47 13.20 -12.53
N THR A 229 -10.38 13.90 -12.77
CA THR A 229 -10.14 14.59 -14.05
C THR A 229 -9.34 13.75 -15.04
N THR A 230 -8.83 12.61 -14.60
CA THR A 230 -8.09 11.65 -15.42
C THR A 230 -8.94 11.20 -16.61
N PRO A 231 -8.45 11.23 -17.87
CA PRO A 231 -9.23 10.92 -19.06
C PRO A 231 -10.04 9.61 -18.98
N ALA A 232 -9.40 8.54 -18.49
CA ALA A 232 -10.04 7.23 -18.33
C ALA A 232 -11.19 7.20 -17.30
N LEU A 233 -11.26 8.17 -16.39
CA LEU A 233 -12.15 8.15 -15.22
C LEU A 233 -13.07 9.37 -15.12
N LYS A 234 -12.90 10.39 -15.98
CA LYS A 234 -13.66 11.66 -15.91
C LYS A 234 -15.18 11.49 -16.01
N ASP A 235 -15.62 10.46 -16.73
CA ASP A 235 -17.03 10.15 -16.94
C ASP A 235 -17.58 9.15 -15.89
N VAL A 236 -16.73 8.59 -15.04
CA VAL A 236 -17.15 7.70 -13.94
C VAL A 236 -17.67 8.55 -12.78
N PRO A 237 -18.94 8.40 -12.37
CA PRO A 237 -19.50 9.17 -11.26
C PRO A 237 -18.81 8.82 -9.94
N THR A 238 -18.95 9.68 -8.94
CA THR A 238 -18.58 9.28 -7.58
C THR A 238 -19.69 8.38 -7.01
N LEU A 239 -19.30 7.47 -6.08
CA LEU A 239 -20.30 6.70 -5.34
C LEU A 239 -21.21 7.61 -4.52
N ASN A 240 -20.67 8.74 -4.01
CA ASN A 240 -21.45 9.75 -3.30
C ASN A 240 -22.52 10.42 -4.17
N GLU A 241 -22.20 10.81 -5.43
CA GLU A 241 -23.17 11.33 -6.41
C GLU A 241 -24.23 10.27 -6.75
N SER A 242 -23.85 9.00 -6.78
CA SER A 242 -24.70 7.88 -7.14
C SER A 242 -25.62 7.41 -6.00
N GLY A 243 -25.53 8.04 -4.82
CA GLY A 243 -26.43 7.79 -3.69
C GLY A 243 -25.77 7.10 -2.48
N LEU A 244 -24.52 6.65 -2.57
CA LEU A 244 -23.77 6.12 -1.43
C LEU A 244 -23.12 7.28 -0.66
N LYS A 245 -23.91 7.94 0.18
CA LYS A 245 -23.53 9.17 0.89
C LYS A 245 -22.28 8.98 1.74
N ASP A 246 -21.40 9.99 1.72
CA ASP A 246 -20.18 10.10 2.53
C ASP A 246 -19.16 8.96 2.33
N PHE A 247 -19.31 8.15 1.28
CA PHE A 247 -18.36 7.09 0.94
C PHE A 247 -17.10 7.70 0.33
N ASN A 248 -16.08 7.88 1.16
CA ASN A 248 -14.80 8.47 0.78
C ASN A 248 -13.64 7.60 1.23
N VAL A 249 -12.98 6.94 0.28
CA VAL A 249 -11.82 6.08 0.52
C VAL A 249 -10.72 6.41 -0.47
N SER A 250 -9.60 6.90 0.03
CA SER A 250 -8.36 7.04 -0.73
C SER A 250 -7.25 6.27 -0.05
N ILE A 251 -6.44 5.60 -0.85
CA ILE A 251 -5.35 4.76 -0.36
C ILE A 251 -4.04 5.53 -0.50
N TRP A 252 -3.38 5.74 0.60
CA TRP A 252 -2.06 6.35 0.62
C TRP A 252 -0.96 5.29 0.57
N HIS A 253 0.18 5.62 -0.05
CA HIS A 253 1.41 4.85 0.02
C HIS A 253 2.47 5.64 0.78
N GLY A 254 3.21 4.93 1.62
CA GLY A 254 4.34 5.44 2.37
C GLY A 254 5.57 4.57 2.18
N MET A 255 6.73 5.17 2.39
CA MET A 255 8.03 4.52 2.30
C MET A 255 8.66 4.42 3.68
N TYR A 256 9.28 3.27 3.96
CA TYR A 256 9.81 2.92 5.29
C TYR A 256 11.16 2.24 5.17
N ALA A 257 12.03 2.42 6.16
CA ALA A 257 13.25 1.65 6.35
C ALA A 257 13.17 0.84 7.65
N PRO A 258 14.03 -0.17 7.85
CA PRO A 258 14.13 -0.88 9.13
C PRO A 258 14.42 0.08 10.29
N LYS A 259 13.86 -0.19 11.47
CA LYS A 259 14.18 0.55 12.69
C LYS A 259 15.67 0.47 13.00
N GLY A 260 16.28 1.59 13.38
CA GLY A 260 17.70 1.68 13.64
C GLY A 260 18.59 1.96 12.42
N THR A 261 17.98 2.17 11.24
CA THR A 261 18.72 2.75 10.08
C THR A 261 19.32 4.10 10.51
N PRO A 262 20.63 4.36 10.28
CA PRO A 262 21.30 5.57 10.72
C PRO A 262 20.58 6.84 10.24
N THR A 263 20.51 7.86 11.09
CA THR A 263 19.73 9.09 10.83
C THR A 263 20.14 9.80 9.54
N ASP A 264 21.42 9.80 9.22
CA ASP A 264 21.99 10.39 8.02
C ASP A 264 21.61 9.60 6.74
N VAL A 265 21.52 8.26 6.84
CA VAL A 265 21.01 7.38 5.77
C VAL A 265 19.50 7.64 5.55
N VAL A 266 18.73 7.73 6.65
CA VAL A 266 17.31 8.10 6.60
C VAL A 266 17.12 9.46 5.94
N ALA A 267 17.94 10.45 6.28
CA ALA A 267 17.88 11.78 5.68
C ALA A 267 18.19 11.76 4.16
N LYS A 268 19.19 10.98 3.72
CA LYS A 268 19.50 10.80 2.29
C LYS A 268 18.37 10.12 1.54
N LEU A 269 17.78 9.05 2.09
CA LEU A 269 16.62 8.38 1.52
C LEU A 269 15.41 9.30 1.40
N ASN A 270 15.09 10.08 2.45
CA ASN A 270 14.02 11.07 2.42
C ASN A 270 14.27 12.18 1.40
N ALA A 271 15.50 12.71 1.31
CA ALA A 271 15.86 13.73 0.31
C ALA A 271 15.68 13.20 -1.12
N ALA A 272 16.10 11.96 -1.38
CA ALA A 272 15.94 11.31 -2.67
C ALA A 272 14.45 11.06 -2.99
N LEU A 273 13.65 10.62 -2.01
CA LEU A 273 12.21 10.51 -2.13
C LEU A 273 11.57 11.85 -2.51
N LYS A 274 11.85 12.93 -1.78
CA LYS A 274 11.31 14.27 -2.06
C LYS A 274 11.67 14.76 -3.46
N THR A 275 12.88 14.45 -3.94
CA THR A 275 13.31 14.78 -5.30
C THR A 275 12.51 13.98 -6.32
N ALA A 276 12.33 12.68 -6.11
CA ALA A 276 11.55 11.82 -6.98
C ALA A 276 10.07 12.24 -7.05
N LEU A 277 9.47 12.68 -5.94
CA LEU A 277 8.08 13.16 -5.90
C LEU A 277 7.87 14.48 -6.67
N ARG A 278 8.94 15.19 -7.03
CA ARG A 278 8.91 16.41 -7.86
C ARG A 278 9.35 16.14 -9.30
N ASP A 279 9.74 14.92 -9.62
CA ASP A 279 10.10 14.51 -10.97
C ASP A 279 8.86 14.60 -11.87
N PRO A 280 8.88 15.41 -12.97
CA PRO A 280 7.72 15.61 -13.82
C PRO A 280 7.21 14.31 -14.48
N ASP A 281 8.10 13.39 -14.81
CA ASP A 281 7.73 12.12 -15.43
C ASP A 281 7.04 11.21 -14.42
N PHE A 282 7.54 11.17 -13.18
CA PHE A 282 6.87 10.45 -12.09
C PHE A 282 5.47 11.02 -11.84
N VAL A 283 5.36 12.34 -11.64
CA VAL A 283 4.07 13.02 -11.38
C VAL A 283 3.09 12.73 -12.52
N LYS A 284 3.50 12.95 -13.77
CA LYS A 284 2.66 12.69 -14.95
C LYS A 284 2.16 11.24 -15.03
N LYS A 285 3.03 10.26 -14.76
CA LYS A 285 2.65 8.84 -14.74
C LYS A 285 1.62 8.53 -13.65
N GLN A 286 1.81 9.06 -12.44
CA GLN A 286 0.89 8.84 -11.32
C GLN A 286 -0.46 9.52 -11.57
N GLU A 287 -0.49 10.76 -12.03
CA GLU A 287 -1.71 11.51 -12.34
C GLU A 287 -2.50 10.87 -13.49
N ALA A 288 -1.81 10.36 -14.52
CA ALA A 288 -2.45 9.63 -15.61
C ALA A 288 -3.22 8.39 -15.14
N LEU A 289 -2.84 7.84 -14.00
CA LEU A 289 -3.50 6.70 -13.34
C LEU A 289 -4.52 7.14 -12.27
N GLY A 290 -4.78 8.45 -12.15
CA GLY A 290 -5.72 9.01 -11.17
C GLY A 290 -5.17 9.09 -9.73
N ALA A 291 -3.87 8.94 -9.53
CA ALA A 291 -3.22 9.14 -8.23
C ALA A 291 -2.83 10.62 -8.05
N VAL A 292 -2.77 11.07 -6.81
CA VAL A 292 -2.29 12.40 -6.42
C VAL A 292 -0.96 12.25 -5.70
N VAL A 293 0.12 12.78 -6.27
CA VAL A 293 1.44 12.77 -5.64
C VAL A 293 1.45 13.74 -4.47
N VAL A 294 1.95 13.29 -3.31
CA VAL A 294 2.00 14.12 -2.10
C VAL A 294 3.06 15.21 -2.25
N SER A 295 2.67 16.46 -2.01
CA SER A 295 3.55 17.64 -2.09
C SER A 295 3.56 18.46 -0.80
N ASP A 296 2.83 18.02 0.23
CA ASP A 296 2.74 18.69 1.53
C ASP A 296 3.76 18.14 2.54
N LYS A 297 3.63 18.57 3.81
CA LYS A 297 4.55 18.18 4.89
C LYS A 297 4.62 16.66 5.16
N ARG A 298 3.63 15.86 4.68
CA ARG A 298 3.64 14.41 4.85
C ARG A 298 4.75 13.71 4.05
N THR A 299 5.44 14.41 3.18
CA THR A 299 6.70 13.95 2.57
C THR A 299 7.87 13.88 3.57
N ASP A 300 7.75 14.49 4.76
CA ASP A 300 8.68 14.34 5.86
C ASP A 300 8.37 13.11 6.70
N GLY A 301 9.39 12.36 7.10
CA GLY A 301 9.23 11.12 7.86
C GLY A 301 8.49 11.32 9.18
N ALA A 302 8.76 12.40 9.93
CA ALA A 302 8.09 12.70 11.19
C ALA A 302 6.59 12.98 11.00
N GLU A 303 6.21 13.75 9.98
CA GLU A 303 4.82 14.06 9.66
C GLU A 303 4.09 12.83 9.09
N HIS A 304 4.80 12.01 8.29
CA HIS A 304 4.27 10.71 7.83
C HIS A 304 4.00 9.78 9.01
N LYS A 305 4.90 9.71 10.01
CA LYS A 305 4.70 8.90 11.22
C LYS A 305 3.46 9.35 12.00
N LYS A 306 3.27 10.67 12.19
CA LYS A 306 2.07 11.23 12.83
C LYS A 306 0.79 10.89 12.06
N PHE A 307 0.84 10.98 10.73
CA PHE A 307 -0.28 10.64 9.87
C PHE A 307 -0.66 9.16 10.02
N VAL A 308 0.31 8.24 9.99
CA VAL A 308 0.04 6.80 10.15
C VAL A 308 -0.53 6.49 11.54
N ALA A 309 -0.05 7.14 12.60
CA ALA A 309 -0.62 6.99 13.95
C ALA A 309 -2.10 7.39 13.97
N ALA A 310 -2.44 8.55 13.41
CA ALA A 310 -3.83 9.01 13.30
C ALA A 310 -4.71 8.05 12.46
N GLU A 311 -4.17 7.46 11.41
CA GLU A 311 -4.87 6.45 10.62
C GLU A 311 -5.10 5.15 11.41
N ILE A 312 -4.15 4.70 12.24
CA ILE A 312 -4.33 3.55 13.14
C ILE A 312 -5.50 3.82 14.11
N ASP A 313 -5.52 5.00 14.74
CA ASP A 313 -6.58 5.40 15.69
C ASP A 313 -7.94 5.51 15.01
N LYS A 314 -7.99 5.98 13.77
CA LYS A 314 -9.20 6.10 12.96
C LYS A 314 -9.77 4.74 12.56
N TRP A 315 -8.93 3.86 12.01
CA TRP A 315 -9.38 2.60 11.43
C TRP A 315 -9.53 1.47 12.45
N GLY A 316 -8.80 1.51 13.54
CA GLY A 316 -8.86 0.49 14.58
C GLY A 316 -10.27 0.17 15.09
N PRO A 317 -11.05 1.17 15.54
CA PRO A 317 -12.43 0.97 15.98
C PRO A 317 -13.36 0.45 14.87
N VAL A 318 -13.22 0.97 13.64
CA VAL A 318 -14.04 0.57 12.47
C VAL A 318 -13.85 -0.91 12.14
N ILE A 319 -12.58 -1.37 12.11
CA ILE A 319 -12.24 -2.76 11.79
C ILE A 319 -12.70 -3.70 12.90
N LYS A 320 -12.50 -3.32 14.18
CA LYS A 320 -12.95 -4.10 15.32
C LYS A 320 -14.48 -4.26 15.36
N ALA A 321 -15.22 -3.19 15.05
CA ALA A 321 -16.67 -3.21 14.97
C ALA A 321 -17.21 -4.13 13.86
N ALA A 322 -16.45 -4.27 12.75
CA ALA A 322 -16.78 -5.21 11.68
C ALA A 322 -16.61 -6.69 12.08
N GLY A 323 -15.92 -6.97 13.19
CA GLY A 323 -15.76 -8.32 13.76
C GLY A 323 -14.96 -9.31 12.88
N GLN A 324 -14.27 -8.83 11.87
CA GLN A 324 -13.49 -9.66 10.95
C GLN A 324 -12.01 -9.64 11.33
N TYR A 325 -11.42 -10.82 11.48
CA TYR A 325 -9.99 -11.02 11.75
C TYR A 325 -9.36 -11.83 10.61
N ALA A 326 -8.07 -11.60 10.39
CA ALA A 326 -7.32 -12.15 9.26
C ALA A 326 -6.46 -13.38 9.64
N ASP A 327 -6.54 -13.86 10.87
CA ASP A 327 -5.81 -15.01 11.44
C ASP A 327 -6.71 -16.16 11.88
#